data_d538d8ab217c3803d1c565686962d4c4
#
_entry.id   d538d8ab217c3803d1c565686962d4c4
#
_cell.length_a   1.000
_cell.length_b   1.000
_cell.length_c   1.000
_cell.angle_alpha   90.00
_cell.angle_beta   90.00
_cell.angle_gamma   90.00
#
_symmetry.space_group_name_H-M   'P 1'
#
loop_
_entity.id
_entity.type
_entity.pdbx_description
1 polymer ?
#
loop_
_entity_poly.entity_id
_entity_poly.type
_entity_poly.pdbx_seq_one_letter_code
_entity_poly.pdbx_strand_id
1 'polypeptide(L)'
;MATTYLGGKAELAFGTSVIEPELLGTITVNYVEGTRSTTSLAGTITKPSGSYETAEITGTFLLPSMDALKALYAHLYKSGAADDSGRVEFGGNTCVEQTAKTVNIHYTCEANAKNDFHAGAALIKADFNVTYDNENVLSVPFTILAQPDDNGVYGWAGNGSLTTENVLWDASTQDWVTVTPSA
;
A
#
# COMPACT_ATOMS: atom_id res chain seq x y z
N MET A 1 4.90 -15.03 -31.07
CA MET A 1 5.45 -14.22 -29.95
C MET A 1 5.41 -15.09 -28.71
N ALA A 2 6.55 -15.33 -28.06
CA ALA A 2 6.56 -16.03 -26.79
C ALA A 2 6.04 -15.08 -25.72
N THR A 3 4.98 -15.48 -25.01
CA THR A 3 4.48 -14.74 -23.87
C THR A 3 5.40 -15.04 -22.70
N THR A 4 6.20 -14.06 -22.28
CA THR A 4 7.04 -14.19 -21.07
C THR A 4 6.16 -13.89 -19.86
N TYR A 5 6.00 -14.86 -18.98
CA TYR A 5 5.37 -14.64 -17.68
C TYR A 5 6.46 -14.25 -16.69
N LEU A 6 6.37 -13.04 -16.14
CA LEU A 6 7.21 -12.62 -15.02
C LEU A 6 6.63 -13.22 -13.76
N GLY A 7 7.31 -14.21 -13.20
CA GLY A 7 7.02 -14.72 -11.86
C GLY A 7 8.00 -14.06 -10.89
N GLY A 8 7.53 -13.18 -10.04
CA GLY A 8 8.37 -12.51 -9.04
C GLY A 8 7.60 -12.26 -7.76
N LYS A 9 8.35 -11.97 -6.70
CA LYS A 9 7.80 -11.47 -5.45
C LYS A 9 7.53 -9.98 -5.59
N ALA A 10 6.51 -9.48 -4.90
CA ALA A 10 6.27 -8.04 -4.81
C ALA A 10 6.92 -7.50 -3.53
N GLU A 11 7.50 -6.33 -3.61
CA GLU A 11 7.97 -5.53 -2.49
C GLU A 11 7.04 -4.36 -2.27
N LEU A 12 6.85 -3.97 -1.02
CA LEU A 12 5.98 -2.86 -0.64
C LEU A 12 6.78 -1.82 0.14
N ALA A 13 6.86 -0.61 -0.37
CA ALA A 13 7.31 0.54 0.40
C ALA A 13 6.10 1.36 0.89
N PHE A 14 6.05 1.65 2.19
CA PHE A 14 5.04 2.50 2.82
C PHE A 14 5.72 3.68 3.52
N GLY A 15 5.63 4.85 2.91
CA GLY A 15 6.46 6.00 3.26
C GLY A 15 7.94 5.70 3.00
N THR A 16 8.76 5.82 4.02
CA THR A 16 10.20 5.52 3.98
C THR A 16 10.56 4.09 4.41
N SER A 17 9.56 3.28 4.74
CA SER A 17 9.76 1.91 5.22
C SER A 17 9.52 0.91 4.10
N VAL A 18 10.51 0.11 3.78
CA VAL A 18 10.42 -0.99 2.82
C VAL A 18 10.09 -2.27 3.59
N ILE A 19 9.14 -3.04 3.08
CA ILE A 19 8.75 -4.32 3.62
C ILE A 19 9.21 -5.39 2.64
N GLU A 20 10.10 -6.22 3.12
CA GLU A 20 10.74 -7.24 2.30
C GLU A 20 9.75 -8.30 1.79
N PRO A 21 9.98 -8.83 0.58
CA PRO A 21 9.05 -9.75 -0.08
C PRO A 21 8.88 -11.09 0.66
N GLU A 22 9.85 -11.49 1.48
CA GLU A 22 9.75 -12.69 2.31
C GLU A 22 8.68 -12.56 3.40
N LEU A 23 8.38 -11.33 3.79
CA LEU A 23 7.39 -11.01 4.83
C LEU A 23 6.01 -10.70 4.24
N LEU A 24 5.88 -10.67 2.91
CA LEU A 24 4.64 -10.35 2.23
C LEU A 24 4.02 -11.61 1.61
N GLY A 25 2.72 -11.75 1.79
CA GLY A 25 1.89 -12.67 1.04
C GLY A 25 1.35 -12.00 -0.23
N THR A 26 0.08 -12.26 -0.53
CA THR A 26 -0.58 -11.63 -1.69
C THR A 26 -0.82 -10.16 -1.43
N ILE A 27 -0.53 -9.31 -2.42
CA ILE A 27 -0.94 -7.90 -2.45
C ILE A 27 -1.97 -7.73 -3.56
N THR A 28 -3.06 -7.05 -3.25
CA THR A 28 -4.13 -6.72 -4.21
C THR A 28 -4.36 -5.22 -4.21
N VAL A 29 -4.31 -4.63 -5.38
CA VAL A 29 -4.67 -3.22 -5.61
C VAL A 29 -6.07 -3.20 -6.22
N ASN A 30 -7.00 -2.53 -5.56
CA ASN A 30 -8.41 -2.48 -5.94
C ASN A 30 -8.89 -1.03 -6.04
N TYR A 31 -9.09 -0.57 -7.27
CA TYR A 31 -9.64 0.75 -7.57
C TYR A 31 -10.94 0.56 -8.35
N VAL A 32 -12.05 0.89 -7.75
CA VAL A 32 -13.38 0.75 -8.34
C VAL A 32 -13.98 2.13 -8.56
N GLU A 33 -14.16 2.48 -9.82
CA GLU A 33 -14.85 3.70 -10.20
C GLU A 33 -16.36 3.53 -10.01
N GLY A 34 -16.98 4.51 -9.35
CA GLY A 34 -18.41 4.56 -9.19
C GLY A 34 -19.15 4.80 -10.52
N THR A 35 -20.43 4.51 -10.54
CA THR A 35 -21.28 4.72 -11.71
C THR A 35 -22.45 5.66 -11.39
N ARG A 36 -22.89 6.43 -12.38
CA ARG A 36 -24.11 7.23 -12.34
C ARG A 36 -25.09 6.72 -13.37
N SER A 37 -26.33 6.51 -12.94
CA SER A 37 -27.40 6.07 -13.83
C SER A 37 -28.45 7.14 -13.96
N THR A 38 -28.89 7.38 -15.20
CA THR A 38 -30.02 8.26 -15.53
C THR A 38 -31.08 7.44 -16.25
N THR A 39 -32.30 7.41 -15.71
CA THR A 39 -33.42 6.72 -16.29
C THR A 39 -34.33 7.72 -17.04
N SER A 40 -34.66 7.40 -18.27
CA SER A 40 -35.61 8.13 -19.11
C SER A 40 -36.65 7.19 -19.66
N LEU A 41 -37.65 7.72 -20.35
CA LEU A 41 -38.65 6.89 -21.05
C LEU A 41 -38.06 5.96 -22.13
N ALA A 42 -36.84 6.28 -22.60
CA ALA A 42 -36.12 5.46 -23.58
C ALA A 42 -35.24 4.38 -22.94
N GLY A 43 -35.15 4.34 -21.58
CA GLY A 43 -34.37 3.36 -20.86
C GLY A 43 -33.40 3.99 -19.86
N THR A 44 -32.61 3.16 -19.20
CA THR A 44 -31.58 3.57 -18.24
C THR A 44 -30.21 3.60 -18.92
N ILE A 45 -29.51 4.72 -18.78
CA ILE A 45 -28.13 4.90 -19.23
C ILE A 45 -27.25 4.96 -18.00
N THR A 46 -26.26 4.08 -17.91
CA THR A 46 -25.25 4.07 -16.86
C THR A 46 -23.92 4.53 -17.43
N LYS A 47 -23.27 5.45 -16.74
CA LYS A 47 -21.97 6.03 -17.11
C LYS A 47 -21.03 5.99 -15.91
N PRO A 48 -19.68 5.92 -16.12
CA PRO A 48 -18.71 6.16 -15.06
C PRO A 48 -18.97 7.50 -14.36
N SER A 49 -18.79 7.53 -13.04
CA SER A 49 -19.07 8.73 -12.24
C SER A 49 -17.91 9.72 -12.24
N GLY A 50 -16.70 9.31 -12.61
CA GLY A 50 -15.46 10.06 -12.47
C GLY A 50 -14.95 10.11 -11.03
N SER A 51 -15.55 9.36 -10.10
CA SER A 51 -15.09 9.24 -8.72
C SER A 51 -14.92 7.77 -8.35
N TYR A 52 -13.96 7.46 -7.48
CA TYR A 52 -13.76 6.11 -7.01
C TYR A 52 -14.61 5.81 -5.77
N GLU A 53 -15.28 4.68 -5.76
CA GLU A 53 -16.02 4.15 -4.61
C GLU A 53 -15.07 3.37 -3.69
N THR A 54 -14.06 2.74 -4.27
CA THR A 54 -13.04 1.99 -3.56
C THR A 54 -11.68 2.33 -4.13
N ALA A 55 -10.73 2.62 -3.25
CA ALA A 55 -9.32 2.85 -3.57
C ALA A 55 -8.49 2.22 -2.45
N GLU A 56 -8.26 0.91 -2.54
CA GLU A 56 -7.68 0.10 -1.47
C GLU A 56 -6.51 -0.74 -1.98
N ILE A 57 -5.51 -0.90 -1.13
CA ILE A 57 -4.42 -1.86 -1.30
C ILE A 57 -4.50 -2.81 -0.12
N THR A 58 -4.80 -4.06 -0.38
CA THR A 58 -4.92 -5.10 0.64
C THR A 58 -3.81 -6.13 0.49
N GLY A 59 -3.41 -6.72 1.59
CA GLY A 59 -2.41 -7.77 1.57
C GLY A 59 -2.30 -8.49 2.91
N THR A 60 -1.32 -9.38 2.98
CA THR A 60 -1.02 -10.12 4.21
C THR A 60 0.47 -10.07 4.50
N PHE A 61 0.82 -9.95 5.76
CA PHE A 61 2.18 -10.22 6.25
C PHE A 61 2.29 -11.68 6.65
N LEU A 62 3.38 -12.30 6.27
CA LEU A 62 3.77 -13.63 6.73
C LEU A 62 4.80 -13.45 7.84
N LEU A 63 4.60 -14.10 8.99
CA LEU A 63 5.48 -13.98 10.15
C LEU A 63 5.79 -12.51 10.50
N PRO A 64 4.79 -11.71 10.87
CA PRO A 64 5.00 -10.28 11.06
C PRO A 64 6.07 -10.03 12.11
N SER A 65 7.16 -9.39 11.69
CA SER A 65 8.15 -8.86 12.62
C SER A 65 7.58 -7.61 13.29
N MET A 66 8.08 -7.27 14.46
CA MET A 66 7.70 -6.01 15.12
C MET A 66 8.07 -4.80 14.26
N ASP A 67 9.15 -4.89 13.47
CA ASP A 67 9.57 -3.83 12.56
C ASP A 67 8.57 -3.60 11.43
N ALA A 68 8.02 -4.65 10.82
CA ALA A 68 6.98 -4.54 9.82
C ALA A 68 5.69 -3.92 10.41
N LEU A 69 5.29 -4.35 11.60
CA LEU A 69 4.14 -3.77 12.30
C LEU A 69 4.37 -2.30 12.66
N LYS A 70 5.59 -1.94 13.13
CA LYS A 70 5.97 -0.56 13.42
C LYS A 70 5.96 0.31 12.16
N ALA A 71 6.43 -0.22 11.03
CA ALA A 71 6.47 0.50 9.77
C ALA A 71 5.06 0.89 9.30
N LEU A 72 4.10 -0.05 9.36
CA LEU A 72 2.73 0.19 8.95
C LEU A 72 1.92 0.95 10.00
N TYR A 73 1.96 0.50 11.24
CA TYR A 73 1.15 1.05 12.34
C TYR A 73 1.94 2.02 13.20
N ALA A 74 2.82 2.84 12.61
CA ALA A 74 3.68 3.78 13.34
C ALA A 74 2.89 4.71 14.28
N HIS A 75 1.69 5.11 13.89
CA HIS A 75 0.81 5.96 14.69
C HIS A 75 0.21 5.25 15.93
N LEU A 76 0.22 3.91 15.94
CA LEU A 76 -0.24 3.08 17.06
C LEU A 76 0.92 2.47 17.85
N TYR A 77 2.16 2.65 17.37
CA TYR A 77 3.33 2.05 17.99
C TYR A 77 3.72 2.79 19.26
N LYS A 78 3.97 2.03 20.31
CA LYS A 78 4.55 2.50 21.57
C LYS A 78 5.90 1.85 21.80
N SER A 79 6.93 2.68 21.92
CA SER A 79 8.26 2.20 22.28
C SER A 79 8.26 1.66 23.71
N GLY A 80 8.95 0.56 23.95
CA GLY A 80 9.20 0.04 25.29
C GLY A 80 10.52 0.54 25.87
N ALA A 81 10.80 0.12 27.09
CA ALA A 81 12.04 0.48 27.80
C ALA A 81 13.29 -0.27 27.29
N ALA A 82 13.11 -1.36 26.53
CA ALA A 82 14.15 -2.13 25.88
C ALA A 82 13.84 -2.25 24.39
N ASP A 83 14.85 -2.48 23.55
CA ASP A 83 14.70 -2.48 22.08
C ASP A 83 13.62 -3.44 21.57
N ASP A 84 13.40 -4.58 22.25
CA ASP A 84 12.40 -5.59 21.87
C ASP A 84 11.07 -5.46 22.62
N SER A 85 10.86 -4.40 23.41
CA SER A 85 9.65 -4.24 24.24
C SER A 85 8.59 -3.33 23.62
N GLY A 86 8.77 -2.90 22.39
CA GLY A 86 7.78 -2.13 21.64
C GLY A 86 6.52 -2.93 21.34
N ARG A 87 5.39 -2.22 21.23
CA ARG A 87 4.09 -2.83 20.89
C ARG A 87 3.24 -1.89 20.06
N VAL A 88 2.33 -2.48 19.30
CA VAL A 88 1.25 -1.74 18.61
C VAL A 88 -0.01 -1.84 19.47
N GLU A 89 -0.60 -0.71 19.83
CA GLU A 89 -1.81 -0.63 20.66
C GLU A 89 -3.03 -0.33 19.78
N PHE A 90 -4.03 -1.19 19.81
CA PHE A 90 -5.29 -1.00 19.10
C PHE A 90 -6.38 -0.57 20.08
N GLY A 91 -7.13 0.47 19.73
CA GLY A 91 -8.19 1.04 20.55
C GLY A 91 -7.68 2.20 21.40
N GLY A 92 -8.51 2.66 22.32
CA GLY A 92 -8.27 3.84 23.16
C GLY A 92 -9.21 5.00 22.81
N ASN A 93 -9.28 5.99 23.69
CA ASN A 93 -10.17 7.15 23.54
C ASN A 93 -9.50 8.36 22.87
N THR A 94 -8.36 8.17 22.23
CA THR A 94 -7.62 9.27 21.61
C THR A 94 -7.87 9.29 20.10
N CYS A 95 -8.18 10.47 19.58
CA CYS A 95 -8.05 10.71 18.14
C CYS A 95 -6.59 10.58 17.79
N VAL A 96 -6.22 9.48 17.14
CA VAL A 96 -4.86 9.28 16.68
C VAL A 96 -4.78 9.91 15.30
N GLU A 97 -4.02 10.99 15.18
CA GLU A 97 -3.68 11.58 13.89
C GLU A 97 -2.80 10.63 13.12
N GLN A 98 -3.20 10.31 11.92
CA GLN A 98 -2.39 9.54 10.97
C GLN A 98 -2.00 10.45 9.81
N THR A 99 -0.71 10.60 9.58
CA THR A 99 -0.21 11.30 8.40
C THR A 99 -0.25 10.37 7.21
N ALA A 100 -0.81 10.83 6.09
CA ALA A 100 -0.80 10.09 4.84
C ALA A 100 0.64 9.84 4.39
N LYS A 101 0.89 8.65 3.90
CA LYS A 101 2.18 8.21 3.39
C LYS A 101 2.06 7.79 1.94
N THR A 102 3.16 7.80 1.23
CA THR A 102 3.24 7.24 -0.12
C THR A 102 3.27 5.71 -0.06
N VAL A 103 2.76 5.07 -1.11
CA VAL A 103 2.85 3.62 -1.30
C VAL A 103 3.48 3.33 -2.64
N ASN A 104 4.43 2.41 -2.65
CA ASN A 104 5.01 1.89 -3.88
C ASN A 104 5.05 0.37 -3.81
N ILE A 105 4.67 -0.27 -4.90
CA ILE A 105 4.72 -1.71 -5.05
C ILE A 105 5.59 -2.01 -6.26
N HIS A 106 6.65 -2.77 -6.06
CA HIS A 106 7.61 -3.16 -7.09
C HIS A 106 7.70 -4.68 -7.20
N TYR A 107 7.90 -5.19 -8.43
CA TYR A 107 8.17 -6.60 -8.69
C TYR A 107 9.67 -6.87 -8.74
N THR A 108 10.18 -7.66 -7.82
CA THR A 108 11.63 -7.96 -7.69
C THR A 108 12.29 -8.57 -8.93
N CYS A 109 11.51 -9.14 -9.84
CA CYS A 109 12.03 -9.70 -11.11
C CYS A 109 12.08 -8.69 -12.25
N GLU A 110 11.65 -7.45 -12.02
CA GLU A 110 11.72 -6.39 -13.01
C GLU A 110 12.88 -5.44 -12.70
N ALA A 111 13.76 -5.26 -13.68
CA ALA A 111 14.86 -4.30 -13.56
C ALA A 111 14.40 -2.84 -13.73
N ASN A 112 13.12 -2.60 -14.00
CA ASN A 112 12.58 -1.26 -14.23
C ASN A 112 11.18 -1.12 -13.60
N ALA A 113 10.75 0.11 -13.36
CA ALA A 113 9.50 0.45 -12.69
C ALA A 113 8.26 0.52 -13.62
N LYS A 114 8.27 -0.17 -14.78
CA LYS A 114 7.16 -0.06 -15.76
C LYS A 114 5.84 -0.60 -15.27
N ASN A 115 5.87 -1.61 -14.41
CA ASN A 115 4.68 -2.25 -13.86
C ASN A 115 4.49 -1.94 -12.38
N ASP A 116 5.28 -1.00 -11.85
CA ASP A 116 5.13 -0.56 -10.48
C ASP A 116 3.80 0.14 -10.27
N PHE A 117 3.29 0.03 -9.07
CA PHE A 117 2.12 0.76 -8.63
C PHE A 117 2.50 1.79 -7.57
N HIS A 118 1.93 2.98 -7.69
CA HIS A 118 2.20 4.10 -6.79
C HIS A 118 0.90 4.72 -6.30
N ALA A 119 0.87 5.10 -5.01
CA ALA A 119 -0.15 5.99 -4.46
C ALA A 119 0.55 7.14 -3.74
N GLY A 120 0.20 8.39 -4.10
CA GLY A 120 0.84 9.59 -3.56
C GLY A 120 0.47 9.89 -2.12
N ALA A 121 -0.72 9.48 -1.69
CA ALA A 121 -1.21 9.64 -0.33
C ALA A 121 -2.04 8.42 0.08
N ALA A 122 -1.71 7.82 1.21
CA ALA A 122 -2.41 6.65 1.71
C ALA A 122 -2.39 6.58 3.24
N LEU A 123 -3.44 6.02 3.80
CA LEU A 123 -3.62 5.79 5.22
C LEU A 123 -3.76 4.29 5.46
N ILE A 124 -3.17 3.77 6.53
CA ILE A 124 -3.41 2.38 6.90
C ILE A 124 -4.65 2.28 7.78
N LYS A 125 -5.53 1.33 7.45
CA LYS A 125 -6.66 1.01 8.28
C LYS A 125 -6.20 0.21 9.51
N ALA A 126 -6.63 0.63 10.68
CA ALA A 126 -6.23 -0.01 11.95
C ALA A 126 -7.02 -1.30 12.25
N ASP A 127 -7.34 -2.07 11.22
CA ASP A 127 -7.94 -3.40 11.38
C ASP A 127 -6.81 -4.41 11.61
N PHE A 128 -6.84 -5.04 12.76
CA PHE A 128 -5.89 -6.07 13.13
C PHE A 128 -6.63 -7.37 13.40
N ASN A 129 -6.48 -8.31 12.50
CA ASN A 129 -7.08 -9.63 12.61
C ASN A 129 -5.99 -10.69 12.43
N VAL A 130 -5.74 -11.47 13.46
CA VAL A 130 -4.71 -12.51 13.46
C VAL A 130 -5.35 -13.83 13.83
N THR A 131 -5.13 -14.82 13.00
CA THR A 131 -5.51 -16.21 13.31
C THR A 131 -4.26 -16.96 13.73
N TYR A 132 -4.27 -17.45 14.96
CA TYR A 132 -3.23 -18.35 15.46
C TYR A 132 -3.63 -19.79 15.14
N ASP A 133 -2.83 -20.43 14.31
CA ASP A 133 -3.03 -21.81 13.88
C ASP A 133 -1.72 -22.56 14.07
N ASN A 134 -1.80 -23.79 14.60
CA ASN A 134 -0.62 -24.61 14.85
C ASN A 134 -0.06 -25.26 13.57
N GLU A 135 -0.80 -25.23 12.48
CA GLU A 135 -0.44 -25.90 11.23
C GLU A 135 0.01 -24.91 10.14
N ASN A 136 -0.32 -23.64 10.29
CA ASN A 136 -0.07 -22.62 9.26
C ASN A 136 0.87 -21.51 9.75
N VAL A 137 1.53 -20.87 8.80
CA VAL A 137 2.33 -19.68 9.05
C VAL A 137 1.41 -18.56 9.55
N LEU A 138 1.79 -17.91 10.64
CA LEU A 138 1.08 -16.74 11.14
C LEU A 138 1.01 -15.67 10.04
N SER A 139 -0.19 -15.22 9.73
CA SER A 139 -0.41 -14.15 8.76
C SER A 139 -1.27 -13.05 9.35
N VAL A 140 -0.94 -11.81 9.03
CA VAL A 140 -1.68 -10.62 9.47
C VAL A 140 -2.16 -9.87 8.23
N PRO A 141 -3.47 -9.79 7.98
CA PRO A 141 -4.00 -8.98 6.90
C PRO A 141 -3.80 -7.49 7.20
N PHE A 142 -3.62 -6.70 6.15
CA PHE A 142 -3.60 -5.25 6.23
C PHE A 142 -4.43 -4.63 5.11
N THR A 143 -4.93 -3.43 5.36
CA THR A 143 -5.64 -2.62 4.36
C THR A 143 -5.08 -1.21 4.39
N ILE A 144 -4.65 -0.74 3.24
CA ILE A 144 -4.20 0.63 3.01
C ILE A 144 -5.26 1.32 2.16
N LEU A 145 -5.72 2.48 2.60
CA LEU A 145 -6.71 3.30 1.92
C LEU A 145 -5.99 4.42 1.17
N ALA A 146 -6.00 4.37 -0.16
CA ALA A 146 -5.47 5.45 -0.95
C ALA A 146 -6.37 6.68 -0.84
N GLN A 147 -5.76 7.85 -0.74
CA GLN A 147 -6.41 9.14 -0.71
C GLN A 147 -6.08 9.90 -2.00
N PRO A 148 -7.00 10.73 -2.50
CA PRO A 148 -6.68 11.55 -3.65
C PRO A 148 -5.62 12.60 -3.28
N ASP A 149 -4.71 12.85 -4.20
CA ASP A 149 -3.81 13.99 -4.13
C ASP A 149 -4.55 15.32 -4.46
N ASP A 150 -3.82 16.43 -4.49
CA ASP A 150 -4.37 17.76 -4.81
C ASP A 150 -4.99 17.83 -6.22
N ASN A 151 -4.67 16.90 -7.11
CA ASN A 151 -5.23 16.77 -8.45
C ASN A 151 -6.39 15.76 -8.52
N GLY A 152 -6.74 15.14 -7.41
CA GLY A 152 -7.77 14.11 -7.34
C GLY A 152 -7.30 12.73 -7.78
N VAL A 153 -6.00 12.49 -7.90
CA VAL A 153 -5.40 11.21 -8.31
C VAL A 153 -5.15 10.35 -7.08
N TYR A 154 -5.71 9.16 -7.06
CA TYR A 154 -5.53 8.17 -5.98
C TYR A 154 -4.26 7.34 -6.12
N GLY A 155 -3.78 7.16 -7.34
CA GLY A 155 -2.58 6.39 -7.64
C GLY A 155 -2.41 6.16 -9.14
N TRP A 156 -1.29 5.59 -9.52
CA TRP A 156 -0.98 5.26 -10.91
C TRP A 156 -0.14 4.00 -11.02
N ALA A 157 -0.17 3.38 -12.17
CA ALA A 157 0.69 2.27 -12.53
C ALA A 157 1.70 2.70 -13.59
N GLY A 158 2.93 2.22 -13.47
CA GLY A 158 4.02 2.52 -14.40
C GLY A 158 5.01 3.54 -13.85
N ASN A 159 5.96 3.95 -14.69
CA ASN A 159 6.95 4.96 -14.31
C ASN A 159 6.26 6.29 -13.97
N GLY A 160 6.53 6.81 -12.79
CA GLY A 160 6.01 8.10 -12.34
C GLY A 160 7.03 8.86 -11.53
N SER A 161 6.94 10.19 -11.61
CA SER A 161 7.70 11.08 -10.72
C SER A 161 6.78 11.48 -9.58
N LEU A 162 7.20 11.23 -8.34
CA LEU A 162 6.47 11.68 -7.16
C LEU A 162 6.85 13.12 -6.82
N THR A 163 5.89 13.87 -6.34
CA THR A 163 6.07 15.28 -5.92
C THR A 163 6.48 15.41 -4.45
N THR A 164 6.46 14.32 -3.70
CA THR A 164 6.82 14.28 -2.27
C THR A 164 7.99 13.34 -2.04
N GLU A 165 8.72 13.55 -0.94
CA GLU A 165 9.77 12.63 -0.51
C GLU A 165 9.23 11.20 -0.41
N ASN A 166 9.90 10.27 -1.09
CA ASN A 166 9.44 8.91 -1.19
C ASN A 166 10.59 7.95 -1.45
N VAL A 167 10.34 6.67 -1.21
CA VAL A 167 11.24 5.58 -1.59
C VAL A 167 10.75 5.00 -2.90
N LEU A 168 11.57 5.13 -3.93
CA LEU A 168 11.32 4.61 -5.27
C LEU A 168 12.32 3.53 -5.62
N TRP A 169 11.91 2.60 -6.46
CA TRP A 169 12.82 1.63 -7.06
C TRP A 169 13.71 2.32 -8.10
N ASP A 170 15.02 2.23 -7.92
CA ASP A 170 16.00 2.71 -8.88
C ASP A 170 16.48 1.55 -9.77
N ALA A 171 16.10 1.60 -11.03
CA ALA A 171 16.47 0.58 -12.01
C ALA A 171 17.98 0.48 -12.27
N SER A 172 18.76 1.52 -11.96
CA SER A 172 20.21 1.54 -12.19
C SER A 172 20.97 0.82 -11.09
N THR A 173 20.52 0.94 -9.86
CA THR A 173 21.11 0.28 -8.69
C THR A 173 20.41 -1.03 -8.35
N GLN A 174 19.20 -1.25 -8.88
CA GLN A 174 18.31 -2.35 -8.53
C GLN A 174 18.04 -2.38 -7.01
N ASP A 175 17.74 -1.24 -6.45
CA ASP A 175 17.50 -1.06 -5.03
C ASP A 175 16.49 0.07 -4.78
N TRP A 176 15.96 0.13 -3.57
CA TRP A 176 15.09 1.20 -3.12
C TRP A 176 15.91 2.42 -2.72
N VAL A 177 15.60 3.56 -3.31
CA VAL A 177 16.28 4.84 -3.00
C VAL A 177 15.27 5.87 -2.52
N THR A 178 15.69 6.67 -1.54
CA THR A 178 14.91 7.83 -1.11
C THR A 178 15.09 8.95 -2.11
N VAL A 179 13.99 9.40 -2.70
CA VAL A 179 13.96 10.51 -3.64
C VAL A 179 13.36 11.72 -2.95
N THR A 180 14.12 12.80 -2.90
CA THR A 180 13.61 14.11 -2.47
C THR A 180 13.28 14.91 -3.73
N PRO A 181 12.04 15.41 -3.88
CA PRO A 181 11.67 16.21 -5.02
C PRO A 181 12.60 17.43 -5.15
N SER A 182 13.05 17.70 -6.35
CA SER A 182 13.73 18.99 -6.64
C SER A 182 12.71 20.12 -6.54
N ALA A 183 13.01 21.14 -5.73
CA ALA A 183 12.21 22.33 -5.56
C ALA A 183 12.05 23.11 -6.88
#